data_470a595254d6df7398d65a0bc16c5c43
#
_entry.id   470a595254d6df7398d65a0bc16c5c43
#
_cell.length_a   1.000
_cell.length_b   1.000
_cell.length_c   1.000
_cell.angle_alpha   90.00
_cell.angle_beta   90.00
_cell.angle_gamma   90.00
#
_symmetry.space_group_name_H-M   'P 1'
#
loop_
_entity.id
_entity.type
_entity.pdbx_description
1 polymer ?
#
loop_
_entity_poly.entity_id
_entity_poly.type
_entity_poly.pdbx_seq_one_letter_code
_entity_poly.pdbx_strand_id
1 'polypeptide(L)'
;RVRASSGRVAGSGRSLDAGRTQHKFDYLRSLGIALFPQDGSGIQPGMTLVTSAAVEESVPDVVSANELGLERLTRPQFLAKLLNQPQPTLAVGGTSGKSTVTGMIGWILHACHRQPTVMNGAVMKNFVTPSAPFASAVVGDPELFVSEVDESDGSIALYRPEIAMLTNISLDHKEMAELRSLFGAFLLRARKAVVNLDDPETRAIADVVPADKCVGYGFDSPGARFMGKNLELMADGSAFTVIAGDESQDVQLSVAGRHNASNALGAIAAACALGVSLEEAAGALARFEGLRRRLETIGTAAGVTVIDDFAHNPDKIDATLATLRAQPGRLLIMFQPHGYGPLAKMGDELAQSFAEGLAADDRLYLPDPVYQGGTVERSRGSDW
;
A
#
# COMPACT_ATOMS: atom_id res chain seq x y z
N ARG A 1 -0.78 0.41 -18.08
CA ARG A 1 -1.10 -0.80 -18.84
C ARG A 1 -2.09 -0.54 -19.97
N VAL A 2 -3.23 0.10 -19.70
CA VAL A 2 -4.23 0.40 -20.73
C VAL A 2 -3.61 1.16 -21.92
N ARG A 3 -2.77 2.17 -21.64
CA ARG A 3 -2.05 2.91 -22.70
C ARG A 3 -1.04 2.04 -23.43
N ALA A 4 -0.30 1.21 -22.71
CA ALA A 4 0.69 0.30 -23.29
C ALA A 4 0.05 -0.78 -24.18
N SER A 5 -1.22 -1.14 -23.94
CA SER A 5 -2.00 -2.09 -24.77
C SER A 5 -2.75 -1.42 -25.94
N SER A 6 -2.30 -0.25 -26.41
CA SER A 6 -2.89 0.53 -27.52
C SER A 6 -4.24 1.19 -27.22
N GLY A 7 -4.70 1.18 -25.96
CA GLY A 7 -5.90 1.89 -25.54
C GLY A 7 -5.71 3.41 -25.59
N ARG A 8 -6.73 4.16 -26.07
CA ARG A 8 -6.78 5.59 -25.87
C ARG A 8 -7.25 5.89 -24.45
N VAL A 9 -6.53 6.77 -23.75
CA VAL A 9 -6.85 7.18 -22.38
C VAL A 9 -7.02 8.68 -22.34
N ALA A 10 -8.09 9.13 -21.71
CA ALA A 10 -8.34 10.53 -21.38
C ALA A 10 -8.59 10.66 -19.88
N GLY A 11 -8.47 11.85 -19.34
CA GLY A 11 -8.73 12.15 -17.94
C GLY A 11 -9.29 13.52 -17.71
N SER A 12 -10.04 13.67 -16.63
CA SER A 12 -10.57 14.93 -16.11
C SER A 12 -10.51 14.93 -14.59
N GLY A 13 -10.71 16.05 -13.95
CA GLY A 13 -10.79 16.11 -12.49
C GLY A 13 -10.74 17.51 -11.91
N ARG A 14 -11.41 17.70 -10.76
CA ARG A 14 -11.48 18.98 -10.01
C ARG A 14 -10.11 19.62 -9.73
N SER A 15 -9.09 18.81 -9.47
CA SER A 15 -7.74 19.34 -9.22
C SER A 15 -7.09 19.93 -10.47
N LEU A 16 -7.41 19.38 -11.65
CA LEU A 16 -6.98 19.93 -12.94
C LEU A 16 -7.64 21.28 -13.18
N ASP A 17 -8.97 21.36 -13.00
CA ASP A 17 -9.75 22.58 -13.21
C ASP A 17 -9.35 23.69 -12.23
N ALA A 18 -9.01 23.31 -10.99
CA ALA A 18 -8.52 24.23 -9.98
C ALA A 18 -7.04 24.62 -10.13
N GLY A 19 -6.33 24.14 -11.15
CA GLY A 19 -4.91 24.41 -11.36
C GLY A 19 -3.98 23.82 -10.29
N ARG A 20 -4.46 22.85 -9.50
CA ARG A 20 -3.68 22.20 -8.43
C ARG A 20 -2.83 21.05 -9.00
N THR A 21 -1.69 20.77 -8.36
CA THR A 21 -0.83 19.63 -8.72
C THR A 21 -0.44 19.56 -10.20
N GLN A 22 -0.21 20.73 -10.83
CA GLN A 22 0.02 20.86 -12.27
C GLN A 22 1.11 19.91 -12.81
N HIS A 23 2.19 19.70 -12.05
CA HIS A 23 3.28 18.79 -12.41
C HIS A 23 2.82 17.33 -12.66
N LYS A 24 1.77 16.86 -11.97
CA LYS A 24 1.19 15.52 -12.24
C LYS A 24 0.43 15.49 -13.57
N PHE A 25 -0.28 16.55 -13.87
CA PHE A 25 -1.01 16.65 -15.13
C PHE A 25 -0.08 16.82 -16.32
N ASP A 26 1.02 17.56 -16.17
CA ASP A 26 2.05 17.67 -17.19
C ASP A 26 2.71 16.31 -17.46
N TYR A 27 2.96 15.52 -16.42
CA TYR A 27 3.42 14.14 -16.58
C TYR A 27 2.39 13.27 -17.33
N LEU A 28 1.10 13.36 -17.02
CA LEU A 28 0.07 12.61 -17.75
C LEU A 28 0.01 13.02 -19.22
N ARG A 29 0.13 14.32 -19.53
CA ARG A 29 0.23 14.82 -20.90
C ARG A 29 1.46 14.28 -21.63
N SER A 30 2.61 14.22 -20.95
CA SER A 30 3.84 13.63 -21.54
C SER A 30 3.71 12.15 -21.90
N LEU A 31 2.82 11.43 -21.21
CA LEU A 31 2.42 10.06 -21.55
C LEU A 31 1.39 9.98 -22.70
N GLY A 32 1.00 11.13 -23.29
CA GLY A 32 0.02 11.20 -24.37
C GLY A 32 -1.42 10.98 -23.91
N ILE A 33 -1.71 11.23 -22.62
CA ILE A 33 -3.07 11.21 -22.09
C ILE A 33 -3.72 12.57 -22.35
N ALA A 34 -4.86 12.60 -23.05
CA ALA A 34 -5.64 13.80 -23.24
C ALA A 34 -6.33 14.20 -21.94
N LEU A 35 -6.21 15.46 -21.55
CA LEU A 35 -6.85 15.98 -20.33
C LEU A 35 -7.90 17.01 -20.71
N PHE A 36 -9.09 16.87 -20.14
CA PHE A 36 -10.27 17.70 -20.39
C PHE A 36 -10.75 18.35 -19.09
N PRO A 37 -11.46 19.48 -19.14
CA PRO A 37 -12.25 19.96 -18.01
C PRO A 37 -13.26 18.90 -17.56
N GLN A 38 -13.67 18.93 -16.29
CA GLN A 38 -14.68 18.02 -15.75
C GLN A 38 -16.10 18.55 -16.04
N ASP A 39 -16.37 18.89 -17.29
CA ASP A 39 -17.61 19.51 -17.78
C ASP A 39 -18.41 18.61 -18.77
N GLY A 40 -17.99 17.36 -18.92
CA GLY A 40 -18.58 16.39 -19.85
C GLY A 40 -18.00 16.43 -21.27
N SER A 41 -17.25 17.47 -21.63
CA SER A 41 -16.72 17.64 -23.01
C SER A 41 -15.72 16.57 -23.43
N GLY A 42 -15.07 15.92 -22.46
CA GLY A 42 -14.12 14.83 -22.70
C GLY A 42 -14.78 13.46 -22.95
N ILE A 43 -16.08 13.31 -22.73
CA ILE A 43 -16.81 12.05 -22.83
C ILE A 43 -17.31 11.84 -24.25
N GLN A 44 -17.00 10.68 -24.85
CA GLN A 44 -17.34 10.34 -26.22
C GLN A 44 -17.96 8.94 -26.32
N PRO A 45 -18.81 8.67 -27.34
CA PRO A 45 -19.37 7.34 -27.59
C PRO A 45 -18.29 6.25 -27.68
N GLY A 46 -18.56 5.08 -27.11
CA GLY A 46 -17.64 3.95 -27.12
C GLY A 46 -16.56 3.98 -26.05
N MET A 47 -16.50 4.99 -25.19
CA MET A 47 -15.64 5.03 -24.03
C MET A 47 -16.18 4.17 -22.88
N THR A 48 -15.29 3.73 -21.99
CA THR A 48 -15.64 3.26 -20.64
C THR A 48 -15.24 4.34 -19.64
N LEU A 49 -16.19 4.83 -18.85
CA LEU A 49 -15.91 5.79 -17.78
C LEU A 49 -15.43 5.05 -16.53
N VAL A 50 -14.23 5.41 -16.01
CA VAL A 50 -13.68 4.87 -14.76
C VAL A 50 -13.60 5.99 -13.73
N THR A 51 -14.29 5.84 -12.60
CA THR A 51 -14.36 6.85 -11.54
C THR A 51 -13.85 6.29 -10.21
N SER A 52 -13.47 7.18 -9.28
CA SER A 52 -13.37 6.78 -7.86
C SER A 52 -14.77 6.62 -7.26
N ALA A 53 -14.87 5.85 -6.17
CA ALA A 53 -16.16 5.65 -5.47
C ALA A 53 -16.74 6.95 -4.88
N ALA A 54 -15.92 7.98 -4.70
CA ALA A 54 -16.32 9.26 -4.14
C ALA A 54 -16.86 10.28 -5.19
N VAL A 55 -16.92 9.88 -6.47
CA VAL A 55 -17.44 10.76 -7.53
C VAL A 55 -18.96 10.71 -7.53
N GLU A 56 -19.59 11.88 -7.37
CA GLU A 56 -21.04 12.02 -7.28
C GLU A 56 -21.71 11.85 -8.66
N GLU A 57 -22.96 11.38 -8.66
CA GLU A 57 -23.76 11.18 -9.89
C GLU A 57 -24.05 12.49 -10.65
N SER A 58 -23.99 13.63 -9.96
CA SER A 58 -24.18 14.97 -10.51
C SER A 58 -22.98 15.54 -11.28
N VAL A 59 -21.84 14.86 -11.24
CA VAL A 59 -20.64 15.31 -11.98
C VAL A 59 -20.90 15.26 -13.48
N PRO A 60 -20.63 16.35 -14.25
CA PRO A 60 -20.97 16.42 -15.68
C PRO A 60 -20.46 15.24 -16.51
N ASP A 61 -19.26 14.75 -16.24
CA ASP A 61 -18.71 13.56 -16.93
C ASP A 61 -19.57 12.31 -16.68
N VAL A 62 -20.09 12.15 -15.45
CA VAL A 62 -20.99 11.03 -15.11
C VAL A 62 -22.33 11.18 -15.80
N VAL A 63 -22.90 12.39 -15.82
CA VAL A 63 -24.15 12.71 -16.53
C VAL A 63 -24.01 12.38 -18.01
N SER A 64 -22.96 12.91 -18.67
CA SER A 64 -22.71 12.67 -20.09
C SER A 64 -22.50 11.18 -20.41
N ALA A 65 -21.80 10.45 -19.56
CA ALA A 65 -21.62 9.01 -19.74
C ALA A 65 -22.95 8.23 -19.64
N ASN A 66 -23.83 8.63 -18.71
CA ASN A 66 -25.17 8.03 -18.58
C ASN A 66 -26.05 8.33 -19.81
N GLU A 67 -26.04 9.58 -20.29
CA GLU A 67 -26.79 9.99 -21.48
C GLU A 67 -26.37 9.25 -22.75
N LEU A 68 -25.06 8.94 -22.86
CA LEU A 68 -24.48 8.17 -23.97
C LEU A 68 -24.58 6.65 -23.76
N GLY A 69 -25.12 6.16 -22.63
CA GLY A 69 -25.23 4.73 -22.33
C GLY A 69 -23.87 4.02 -22.22
N LEU A 70 -22.82 4.68 -21.72
CA LEU A 70 -21.47 4.13 -21.63
C LEU A 70 -21.32 3.14 -20.47
N GLU A 71 -20.42 2.16 -20.64
CA GLU A 71 -19.97 1.31 -19.52
C GLU A 71 -19.34 2.21 -18.44
N ARG A 72 -19.79 2.05 -17.20
CA ARG A 72 -19.22 2.74 -16.04
C ARG A 72 -18.61 1.71 -15.08
N LEU A 73 -17.38 1.96 -14.66
CA LEU A 73 -16.65 1.16 -13.70
C LEU A 73 -16.10 2.05 -12.59
N THR A 74 -16.10 1.54 -11.38
CA THR A 74 -15.27 2.12 -10.32
C THR A 74 -13.81 1.76 -10.56
N ARG A 75 -12.89 2.55 -9.99
CA ARG A 75 -11.44 2.26 -10.03
C ARG A 75 -11.13 0.80 -9.60
N PRO A 76 -11.65 0.28 -8.47
CA PRO A 76 -11.38 -1.10 -8.08
C PRO A 76 -11.99 -2.14 -9.03
N GLN A 77 -13.18 -1.91 -9.60
CA GLN A 77 -13.75 -2.79 -10.63
C GLN A 77 -12.85 -2.87 -11.87
N PHE A 78 -12.33 -1.73 -12.31
CA PHE A 78 -11.42 -1.70 -13.45
C PHE A 78 -10.07 -2.38 -13.11
N LEU A 79 -9.53 -2.16 -11.90
CA LEU A 79 -8.31 -2.84 -11.45
C LEU A 79 -8.54 -4.35 -11.37
N ALA A 80 -9.67 -4.80 -10.83
CA ALA A 80 -10.02 -6.22 -10.78
C ALA A 80 -10.14 -6.82 -12.19
N LYS A 81 -10.72 -6.10 -13.15
CA LYS A 81 -10.78 -6.51 -14.57
C LYS A 81 -9.38 -6.69 -15.17
N LEU A 82 -8.41 -5.89 -14.76
CA LEU A 82 -7.00 -6.03 -15.20
C LEU A 82 -6.27 -7.17 -14.49
N LEU A 83 -6.51 -7.35 -13.19
CA LEU A 83 -5.82 -8.34 -12.37
C LEU A 83 -6.36 -9.75 -12.61
N ASN A 84 -7.67 -9.90 -12.81
CA ASN A 84 -8.33 -11.20 -12.99
C ASN A 84 -8.14 -11.79 -14.41
N GLN A 85 -7.24 -11.24 -15.22
CA GLN A 85 -6.85 -11.84 -16.51
C GLN A 85 -6.12 -13.18 -16.28
N PRO A 86 -6.12 -14.12 -17.24
CA PRO A 86 -5.43 -15.41 -17.12
C PRO A 86 -3.90 -15.22 -17.22
N GLN A 87 -3.29 -14.76 -16.16
CA GLN A 87 -1.87 -14.51 -15.99
C GLN A 87 -1.48 -14.70 -14.53
N PRO A 88 -0.22 -15.03 -14.18
CA PRO A 88 0.25 -15.00 -12.81
C PRO A 88 0.01 -13.63 -12.17
N THR A 89 -0.78 -13.61 -11.12
CA THR A 89 -1.14 -12.39 -10.39
C THR A 89 -0.90 -12.56 -8.91
N LEU A 90 -0.38 -11.51 -8.28
CA LEU A 90 -0.21 -11.44 -6.85
C LEU A 90 -0.93 -10.20 -6.33
N ALA A 91 -1.82 -10.40 -5.36
CA ALA A 91 -2.53 -9.32 -4.69
C ALA A 91 -2.16 -9.28 -3.21
N VAL A 92 -1.80 -8.08 -2.73
CA VAL A 92 -1.42 -7.84 -1.34
C VAL A 92 -2.55 -7.13 -0.62
N GLY A 93 -3.15 -7.83 0.35
CA GLY A 93 -4.15 -7.31 1.27
C GLY A 93 -3.61 -7.18 2.69
N GLY A 94 -4.41 -6.55 3.56
CA GLY A 94 -4.11 -6.34 4.97
C GLY A 94 -4.37 -4.89 5.39
N THR A 95 -4.47 -4.63 6.67
CA THR A 95 -4.73 -3.28 7.19
C THR A 95 -3.52 -2.37 7.02
N SER A 96 -2.31 -2.88 7.29
CA SER A 96 -1.07 -2.12 7.23
C SER A 96 0.01 -2.85 6.41
N GLY A 97 0.99 -2.10 5.86
CA GLY A 97 2.12 -2.67 5.13
C GLY A 97 1.87 -2.97 3.65
N LYS A 98 0.64 -2.96 3.15
CA LYS A 98 0.27 -3.28 1.75
C LYS A 98 1.21 -2.65 0.71
N SER A 99 1.34 -1.32 0.74
CA SER A 99 2.18 -0.60 -0.24
C SER A 99 3.66 -0.99 -0.13
N THR A 100 4.19 -1.10 1.09
CA THR A 100 5.60 -1.46 1.31
C THR A 100 5.89 -2.86 0.77
N VAL A 101 5.04 -3.83 1.11
CA VAL A 101 5.16 -5.21 0.63
C VAL A 101 5.02 -5.29 -0.90
N THR A 102 4.03 -4.60 -1.47
CA THR A 102 3.85 -4.53 -2.93
C THR A 102 5.09 -3.95 -3.62
N GLY A 103 5.69 -2.89 -3.03
CA GLY A 103 6.93 -2.30 -3.52
C GLY A 103 8.12 -3.25 -3.42
N MET A 104 8.28 -3.96 -2.29
CA MET A 104 9.34 -4.95 -2.09
C MET A 104 9.22 -6.11 -3.07
N ILE A 105 8.02 -6.68 -3.25
CA ILE A 105 7.78 -7.76 -4.23
C ILE A 105 8.08 -7.26 -5.65
N GLY A 106 7.57 -6.08 -6.00
CA GLY A 106 7.84 -5.47 -7.31
C GLY A 106 9.33 -5.30 -7.57
N TRP A 107 10.08 -4.85 -6.55
CA TRP A 107 11.52 -4.68 -6.65
C TRP A 107 12.27 -6.02 -6.74
N ILE A 108 11.94 -7.01 -5.91
CA ILE A 108 12.53 -8.36 -5.99
C ILE A 108 12.35 -8.92 -7.40
N LEU A 109 11.13 -8.92 -7.92
CA LEU A 109 10.84 -9.45 -9.26
C LEU A 109 11.60 -8.70 -10.35
N HIS A 110 11.68 -7.37 -10.24
CA HIS A 110 12.45 -6.54 -11.19
C HIS A 110 13.95 -6.85 -11.13
N ALA A 111 14.53 -6.92 -9.93
CA ALA A 111 15.95 -7.23 -9.73
C ALA A 111 16.33 -8.63 -10.24
N CYS A 112 15.37 -9.58 -10.20
CA CYS A 112 15.48 -10.92 -10.76
C CYS A 112 15.03 -11.00 -12.24
N HIS A 113 15.03 -9.88 -12.96
CA HIS A 113 14.73 -9.77 -14.41
C HIS A 113 13.34 -10.29 -14.83
N ARG A 114 12.35 -10.32 -13.91
CA ARG A 114 11.00 -10.81 -14.20
C ARG A 114 10.05 -9.74 -14.76
N GLN A 115 10.46 -8.48 -14.77
CA GLN A 115 9.74 -7.33 -15.35
C GLN A 115 8.25 -7.25 -14.97
N PRO A 116 7.87 -7.21 -13.68
CA PRO A 116 6.46 -7.20 -13.29
C PRO A 116 5.76 -5.91 -13.70
N THR A 117 4.47 -5.99 -14.02
CA THR A 117 3.57 -4.85 -13.91
C THR A 117 3.17 -4.69 -12.45
N VAL A 118 3.39 -3.50 -11.86
CA VAL A 118 3.13 -3.23 -10.44
C VAL A 118 2.15 -2.07 -10.30
N MET A 119 1.11 -2.23 -9.48
CA MET A 119 0.19 -1.17 -9.05
C MET A 119 0.30 -1.00 -7.54
N ASN A 120 0.71 0.19 -7.11
CA ASN A 120 0.98 0.52 -5.71
C ASN A 120 0.26 1.82 -5.31
N GLY A 121 -0.10 1.97 -4.04
CA GLY A 121 -0.67 3.19 -3.47
C GLY A 121 0.37 4.27 -3.15
N ALA A 122 1.66 3.93 -3.18
CA ALA A 122 2.75 4.84 -2.90
C ALA A 122 3.79 4.85 -4.03
N VAL A 123 4.60 5.90 -4.08
CA VAL A 123 5.70 6.02 -5.07
C VAL A 123 6.86 5.12 -4.64
N MET A 124 7.23 4.18 -5.49
CA MET A 124 8.33 3.23 -5.29
C MET A 124 9.65 3.87 -5.72
N LYS A 125 10.54 4.17 -4.78
CA LYS A 125 11.75 4.98 -5.01
C LYS A 125 12.70 4.35 -6.02
N ASN A 126 12.87 3.04 -5.99
CA ASN A 126 13.69 2.30 -6.95
C ASN A 126 13.26 2.43 -8.43
N PHE A 127 12.02 2.83 -8.68
CA PHE A 127 11.47 2.98 -10.03
C PHE A 127 11.32 4.45 -10.47
N VAL A 128 11.70 5.39 -9.60
CA VAL A 128 11.66 6.82 -9.92
C VAL A 128 12.77 7.16 -10.90
N THR A 129 12.39 7.75 -12.02
CA THR A 129 13.32 8.30 -13.01
C THR A 129 12.86 9.69 -13.44
N PRO A 130 13.68 10.48 -14.13
CA PRO A 130 13.23 11.77 -14.68
C PRO A 130 12.01 11.63 -15.61
N SER A 131 11.87 10.50 -16.31
CA SER A 131 10.73 10.19 -17.18
C SER A 131 9.56 9.51 -16.46
N ALA A 132 9.72 9.05 -15.21
CA ALA A 132 8.72 8.42 -14.38
C ALA A 132 8.77 8.92 -12.92
N PRO A 133 8.53 10.22 -12.65
CA PRO A 133 8.69 10.82 -11.31
C PRO A 133 7.61 10.34 -10.31
N PHE A 134 6.53 9.73 -10.80
CA PHE A 134 5.40 9.22 -10.01
C PHE A 134 5.27 7.70 -10.15
N ALA A 135 6.34 6.97 -9.84
CA ALA A 135 6.40 5.52 -9.97
C ALA A 135 5.55 4.78 -8.91
N SER A 136 4.26 5.09 -8.82
CA SER A 136 3.24 4.29 -8.12
C SER A 136 2.65 3.21 -9.02
N ALA A 137 2.95 3.24 -10.31
CA ALA A 137 2.66 2.18 -11.25
C ALA A 137 3.88 1.95 -12.15
N VAL A 138 4.23 0.69 -12.33
CA VAL A 138 5.27 0.23 -13.25
C VAL A 138 4.61 -0.69 -14.26
N VAL A 139 4.86 -0.46 -15.55
CA VAL A 139 4.37 -1.32 -16.62
C VAL A 139 5.53 -2.18 -17.09
N GLY A 140 5.43 -3.47 -16.84
CA GLY A 140 6.36 -4.50 -17.28
C GLY A 140 5.70 -5.52 -18.19
N ASP A 141 6.10 -6.78 -18.04
CA ASP A 141 5.50 -7.90 -18.76
C ASP A 141 3.98 -8.00 -18.43
N PRO A 142 3.12 -8.11 -19.44
CA PRO A 142 1.70 -8.33 -19.21
C PRO A 142 1.37 -9.63 -18.48
N GLU A 143 2.28 -10.60 -18.49
CA GLU A 143 2.07 -11.93 -17.89
C GLU A 143 2.38 -11.98 -16.38
N LEU A 144 2.80 -10.89 -15.73
CA LEU A 144 3.08 -10.85 -14.30
C LEU A 144 2.56 -9.55 -13.68
N PHE A 145 1.51 -9.65 -12.87
CA PHE A 145 0.88 -8.49 -12.27
C PHE A 145 0.86 -8.56 -10.75
N VAL A 146 1.45 -7.56 -10.10
CA VAL A 146 1.46 -7.37 -8.65
C VAL A 146 0.66 -6.13 -8.30
N SER A 147 -0.27 -6.24 -7.36
CA SER A 147 -1.08 -5.09 -6.93
C SER A 147 -1.39 -5.14 -5.45
N GLU A 148 -1.37 -3.99 -4.77
CA GLU A 148 -2.10 -3.88 -3.52
C GLU A 148 -3.60 -3.83 -3.78
N VAL A 149 -4.39 -4.37 -2.84
CA VAL A 149 -5.85 -4.37 -2.89
C VAL A 149 -6.41 -3.82 -1.59
N ASP A 150 -7.51 -3.08 -1.70
CA ASP A 150 -8.11 -2.35 -0.59
C ASP A 150 -9.34 -3.09 -0.07
N GLU A 151 -9.46 -3.18 1.25
CA GLU A 151 -10.58 -3.75 1.97
C GLU A 151 -11.61 -2.70 2.42
N SER A 152 -11.19 -1.43 2.51
CA SER A 152 -12.00 -0.36 3.14
C SER A 152 -13.35 -0.14 2.47
N ASP A 153 -13.41 -0.24 1.14
CA ASP A 153 -14.63 -0.14 0.34
C ASP A 153 -15.25 -1.50 -0.02
N GLY A 154 -14.69 -2.61 0.51
CA GLY A 154 -15.13 -3.97 0.22
C GLY A 154 -14.67 -4.49 -1.15
N SER A 155 -13.96 -3.71 -1.93
CA SER A 155 -13.53 -4.07 -3.29
C SER A 155 -12.57 -5.26 -3.35
N ILE A 156 -11.94 -5.62 -2.24
CA ILE A 156 -11.13 -6.84 -2.12
C ILE A 156 -11.90 -8.09 -2.55
N ALA A 157 -13.23 -8.10 -2.43
CA ALA A 157 -14.10 -9.19 -2.88
C ALA A 157 -14.11 -9.40 -4.40
N LEU A 158 -13.68 -8.42 -5.19
CA LEU A 158 -13.65 -8.49 -6.65
C LEU A 158 -12.43 -9.23 -7.19
N TYR A 159 -11.37 -9.36 -6.38
CA TYR A 159 -10.09 -9.90 -6.84
C TYR A 159 -10.02 -11.41 -6.71
N ARG A 160 -9.43 -12.06 -7.72
CA ARG A 160 -9.17 -13.50 -7.82
C ARG A 160 -7.71 -13.72 -8.24
N PRO A 161 -6.74 -13.40 -7.37
CA PRO A 161 -5.34 -13.55 -7.72
C PRO A 161 -4.91 -15.01 -7.72
N GLU A 162 -3.81 -15.32 -8.40
CA GLU A 162 -3.15 -16.61 -8.25
C GLU A 162 -2.55 -16.74 -6.83
N ILE A 163 -1.92 -15.67 -6.37
CA ILE A 163 -1.35 -15.59 -5.01
C ILE A 163 -2.01 -14.42 -4.27
N ALA A 164 -2.68 -14.73 -3.17
CA ALA A 164 -3.16 -13.73 -2.21
C ALA A 164 -2.18 -13.64 -1.05
N MET A 165 -1.73 -12.45 -0.73
CA MET A 165 -0.89 -12.20 0.43
C MET A 165 -1.64 -11.37 1.46
N LEU A 166 -1.52 -11.75 2.73
CA LEU A 166 -2.13 -11.05 3.86
C LEU A 166 -1.08 -10.67 4.90
N THR A 167 -0.95 -9.38 5.16
CA THR A 167 0.09 -8.83 6.04
C THR A 167 -0.32 -8.82 7.50
N ASN A 168 -1.47 -8.27 7.83
CA ASN A 168 -2.04 -8.16 9.17
C ASN A 168 -3.51 -7.75 9.09
N ILE A 169 -4.22 -7.89 10.21
CA ILE A 169 -5.58 -7.39 10.36
C ILE A 169 -5.69 -6.63 11.68
N SER A 170 -6.03 -5.36 11.61
CA SER A 170 -6.34 -4.52 12.76
C SER A 170 -7.58 -3.67 12.49
N LEU A 171 -8.18 -3.13 13.55
CA LEU A 171 -9.34 -2.26 13.43
C LEU A 171 -8.93 -0.98 12.69
N ASP A 172 -9.61 -0.71 11.57
CA ASP A 172 -9.39 0.54 10.80
C ASP A 172 -10.75 1.12 10.36
N HIS A 173 -11.29 0.70 9.22
CA HIS A 173 -12.52 1.27 8.66
C HIS A 173 -13.78 0.41 8.91
N LYS A 174 -13.60 -0.87 9.22
CA LYS A 174 -14.65 -1.91 9.33
C LYS A 174 -14.53 -2.67 10.64
N GLU A 175 -15.66 -3.27 11.07
CA GLU A 175 -15.69 -4.16 12.22
C GLU A 175 -14.82 -5.41 12.01
N MET A 176 -14.16 -5.89 13.06
CA MET A 176 -13.25 -7.04 13.00
C MET A 176 -13.88 -8.31 12.39
N ALA A 177 -15.15 -8.56 12.67
CA ALA A 177 -15.87 -9.72 12.11
C ALA A 177 -16.00 -9.61 10.57
N GLU A 178 -16.27 -8.39 10.07
CA GLU A 178 -16.35 -8.13 8.63
C GLU A 178 -14.96 -8.28 7.97
N LEU A 179 -13.91 -7.73 8.61
CA LEU A 179 -12.53 -7.84 8.11
C LEU A 179 -12.09 -9.31 8.01
N ARG A 180 -12.32 -10.11 9.05
CA ARG A 180 -12.03 -11.56 9.03
C ARG A 180 -12.74 -12.27 7.88
N SER A 181 -14.02 -11.95 7.66
CA SER A 181 -14.80 -12.55 6.56
C SER A 181 -14.25 -12.15 5.19
N LEU A 182 -13.96 -10.87 4.98
CA LEU A 182 -13.43 -10.36 3.70
C LEU A 182 -12.05 -10.94 3.37
N PHE A 183 -11.13 -10.92 4.33
CA PHE A 183 -9.78 -11.43 4.14
C PHE A 183 -9.76 -12.96 4.03
N GLY A 184 -10.57 -13.67 4.81
CA GLY A 184 -10.73 -15.12 4.68
C GLY A 184 -11.21 -15.52 3.29
N ALA A 185 -12.26 -14.87 2.80
CA ALA A 185 -12.78 -15.11 1.46
C ALA A 185 -11.78 -14.73 0.36
N PHE A 186 -10.95 -13.70 0.58
CA PHE A 186 -9.88 -13.31 -0.36
C PHE A 186 -8.80 -14.39 -0.47
N LEU A 187 -8.31 -14.93 0.66
CA LEU A 187 -7.31 -16.00 0.66
C LEU A 187 -7.84 -17.29 0.04
N LEU A 188 -9.10 -17.67 0.35
CA LEU A 188 -9.71 -18.91 -0.17
C LEU A 188 -9.90 -18.91 -1.69
N ARG A 189 -10.07 -17.71 -2.31
CA ARG A 189 -10.20 -17.58 -3.77
C ARG A 189 -8.88 -17.76 -4.52
N ALA A 190 -7.75 -17.58 -3.84
CA ALA A 190 -6.44 -17.72 -4.46
C ALA A 190 -6.01 -19.19 -4.59
N ARG A 191 -5.08 -19.44 -5.51
CA ARG A 191 -4.42 -20.74 -5.63
C ARG A 191 -3.41 -20.98 -4.50
N LYS A 192 -2.73 -19.93 -4.07
CA LYS A 192 -1.83 -19.90 -2.90
C LYS A 192 -2.14 -18.70 -2.01
N ALA A 193 -2.00 -18.87 -0.71
CA ALA A 193 -2.14 -17.83 0.30
C ALA A 193 -0.82 -17.66 1.05
N VAL A 194 -0.25 -16.46 1.03
CA VAL A 194 0.95 -16.10 1.80
C VAL A 194 0.49 -15.31 3.02
N VAL A 195 0.70 -15.82 4.22
CA VAL A 195 0.05 -15.33 5.44
C VAL A 195 1.06 -15.06 6.55
N ASN A 196 0.98 -13.90 7.16
CA ASN A 196 1.73 -13.55 8.36
C ASN A 196 1.19 -14.34 9.57
N LEU A 197 1.99 -15.21 10.15
CA LEU A 197 1.60 -16.00 11.31
C LEU A 197 1.99 -15.34 12.66
N ASP A 198 2.68 -14.22 12.66
CA ASP A 198 2.94 -13.44 13.89
C ASP A 198 1.74 -12.59 14.30
N ASP A 199 0.87 -12.24 13.34
CA ASP A 199 -0.37 -11.53 13.64
C ASP A 199 -1.47 -12.53 14.05
N PRO A 200 -2.11 -12.37 15.22
CA PRO A 200 -3.10 -13.33 15.72
C PRO A 200 -4.33 -13.48 14.83
N GLU A 201 -4.76 -12.40 14.19
CA GLU A 201 -5.96 -12.39 13.35
C GLU A 201 -5.72 -13.12 12.02
N THR A 202 -4.58 -12.85 11.39
CA THR A 202 -4.22 -13.56 10.15
C THR A 202 -3.90 -15.02 10.40
N ARG A 203 -3.31 -15.36 11.55
CA ARG A 203 -3.09 -16.74 11.97
C ARG A 203 -4.41 -17.50 12.09
N ALA A 204 -5.41 -16.92 12.75
CA ALA A 204 -6.73 -17.54 12.88
C ALA A 204 -7.41 -17.78 11.52
N ILE A 205 -7.17 -16.91 10.54
CA ILE A 205 -7.65 -17.10 9.17
C ILE A 205 -6.82 -18.17 8.46
N ALA A 206 -5.51 -18.24 8.69
CA ALA A 206 -4.65 -19.25 8.09
C ALA A 206 -5.09 -20.68 8.45
N ASP A 207 -5.62 -20.88 9.66
CA ASP A 207 -6.10 -22.19 10.15
C ASP A 207 -7.29 -22.74 9.32
N VAL A 208 -8.04 -21.88 8.62
CA VAL A 208 -9.16 -22.29 7.76
C VAL A 208 -8.79 -22.34 6.27
N VAL A 209 -7.58 -21.93 5.90
CA VAL A 209 -7.04 -22.08 4.55
C VAL A 209 -6.46 -23.48 4.40
N PRO A 210 -6.76 -24.24 3.32
CA PRO A 210 -6.15 -25.55 3.10
C PRO A 210 -4.62 -25.51 3.19
N ALA A 211 -4.03 -26.42 3.96
CA ALA A 211 -2.60 -26.41 4.28
C ALA A 211 -1.70 -26.47 3.04
N ASP A 212 -2.11 -27.15 1.98
CA ASP A 212 -1.42 -27.24 0.70
C ASP A 212 -1.38 -25.91 -0.07
N LYS A 213 -2.28 -24.99 0.27
CA LYS A 213 -2.33 -23.63 -0.30
C LYS A 213 -1.67 -22.58 0.59
N CYS A 214 -1.53 -22.84 1.90
CA CYS A 214 -1.05 -21.86 2.87
C CYS A 214 0.48 -21.86 2.95
N VAL A 215 1.07 -20.67 2.75
CA VAL A 215 2.49 -20.39 2.94
C VAL A 215 2.62 -19.40 4.09
N GLY A 216 2.85 -19.91 5.28
CA GLY A 216 3.04 -19.09 6.48
C GLY A 216 4.43 -18.48 6.55
N TYR A 217 4.51 -17.23 7.03
CA TYR A 217 5.76 -16.57 7.39
C TYR A 217 5.65 -15.88 8.75
N GLY A 218 6.79 -15.71 9.42
CA GLY A 218 6.85 -14.99 10.71
C GLY A 218 8.19 -15.13 11.40
N PHE A 219 8.45 -14.25 12.38
CA PHE A 219 9.63 -14.28 13.24
C PHE A 219 9.42 -15.16 14.48
N ASP A 220 8.23 -15.09 15.07
CA ASP A 220 7.89 -15.73 16.35
C ASP A 220 6.92 -16.90 16.17
N SER A 221 6.76 -17.39 14.94
CA SER A 221 5.76 -18.41 14.59
C SER A 221 6.43 -19.76 14.30
N PRO A 222 6.52 -20.67 15.27
CA PRO A 222 6.95 -22.04 15.02
C PRO A 222 6.03 -22.70 13.97
N GLY A 223 6.63 -23.32 12.95
CA GLY A 223 5.90 -23.96 11.87
C GLY A 223 5.61 -23.04 10.67
N ALA A 224 6.00 -21.77 10.71
CA ALA A 224 6.04 -20.95 9.51
C ALA A 224 7.02 -21.56 8.48
N ARG A 225 6.60 -21.61 7.21
CA ARG A 225 7.47 -22.09 6.13
C ARG A 225 8.65 -21.17 5.89
N PHE A 226 8.45 -19.85 6.07
CA PHE A 226 9.51 -18.85 6.02
C PHE A 226 9.66 -18.24 7.41
N MET A 227 10.75 -18.57 8.10
CA MET A 227 11.05 -18.06 9.44
C MET A 227 12.14 -17.00 9.41
N GLY A 228 11.87 -15.84 10.01
CA GLY A 228 12.89 -14.85 10.32
C GLY A 228 13.59 -15.18 11.64
N LYS A 229 14.91 -15.05 11.69
CA LYS A 229 15.73 -15.23 12.89
C LYS A 229 16.77 -14.12 12.99
N ASN A 230 17.38 -13.97 14.17
CA ASN A 230 18.49 -13.05 14.39
C ASN A 230 18.18 -11.61 13.94
N LEU A 231 16.97 -11.12 14.27
CA LEU A 231 16.55 -9.78 13.88
C LEU A 231 17.36 -8.72 14.63
N GLU A 232 18.07 -7.90 13.88
CA GLU A 232 18.80 -6.73 14.35
C GLU A 232 18.14 -5.47 13.78
N LEU A 233 17.74 -4.56 14.67
CA LEU A 233 17.13 -3.26 14.30
C LEU A 233 18.20 -2.18 14.42
N MET A 234 18.39 -1.43 13.33
CA MET A 234 19.32 -0.31 13.22
C MET A 234 18.55 1.00 12.97
N ALA A 235 19.22 2.11 13.19
CA ALA A 235 18.61 3.44 13.00
C ALA A 235 18.15 3.68 11.54
N ASP A 236 18.88 3.15 10.58
CA ASP A 236 18.69 3.36 9.14
C ASP A 236 18.37 2.07 8.37
N GLY A 237 18.13 0.96 9.09
CA GLY A 237 17.88 -0.33 8.45
C GLY A 237 17.52 -1.43 9.41
N SER A 238 17.56 -2.66 8.91
CA SER A 238 17.46 -3.88 9.71
C SER A 238 18.15 -5.04 9.01
N ALA A 239 18.58 -6.04 9.79
CA ALA A 239 19.14 -7.28 9.28
C ALA A 239 18.48 -8.48 9.96
N PHE A 240 18.33 -9.58 9.25
CA PHE A 240 17.84 -10.84 9.79
C PHE A 240 18.24 -12.02 8.90
N THR A 241 18.14 -13.22 9.42
CA THR A 241 18.30 -14.45 8.65
C THR A 241 16.92 -15.02 8.31
N VAL A 242 16.64 -15.32 7.03
CA VAL A 242 15.45 -16.07 6.62
C VAL A 242 15.79 -17.54 6.47
N ILE A 243 14.94 -18.42 7.02
CA ILE A 243 15.03 -19.87 6.92
C ILE A 243 13.78 -20.41 6.21
N ALA A 244 13.97 -21.23 5.18
CA ALA A 244 12.89 -21.87 4.43
C ALA A 244 13.26 -23.36 4.15
N GLY A 245 12.79 -24.26 4.97
CA GLY A 245 13.21 -25.67 4.95
C GLY A 245 14.69 -25.80 5.30
N ASP A 246 15.49 -26.38 4.40
CA ASP A 246 16.95 -26.55 4.58
C ASP A 246 17.75 -25.34 4.05
N GLU A 247 17.11 -24.38 3.42
CA GLU A 247 17.75 -23.16 2.92
C GLU A 247 17.75 -22.04 3.96
N SER A 248 18.84 -21.26 3.97
CA SER A 248 18.99 -20.10 4.85
C SER A 248 19.75 -18.99 4.12
N GLN A 249 19.26 -17.74 4.25
CA GLN A 249 19.88 -16.56 3.65
C GLN A 249 19.84 -15.37 4.60
N ASP A 250 20.90 -14.58 4.61
CA ASP A 250 20.93 -13.32 5.34
C ASP A 250 20.28 -12.21 4.50
N VAL A 251 19.47 -11.39 5.16
CA VAL A 251 18.75 -10.27 4.58
C VAL A 251 19.23 -8.99 5.20
N GLN A 252 19.57 -8.01 4.40
CA GLN A 252 19.84 -6.63 4.81
C GLN A 252 18.81 -5.71 4.18
N LEU A 253 18.31 -4.76 4.96
CA LEU A 253 17.34 -3.76 4.52
C LEU A 253 17.86 -2.36 4.83
N SER A 254 17.70 -1.44 3.87
CA SER A 254 17.93 -0.01 4.06
C SER A 254 16.66 0.72 4.54
N VAL A 255 15.71 0.01 5.13
CA VAL A 255 14.49 0.55 5.74
C VAL A 255 14.36 0.04 7.16
N ALA A 256 14.19 0.96 8.11
CA ALA A 256 14.18 0.65 9.52
C ALA A 256 12.84 0.09 10.00
N GLY A 257 12.87 -0.56 11.16
CA GLY A 257 11.71 -1.00 11.91
C GLY A 257 11.35 -2.47 11.75
N ARG A 258 10.93 -3.08 12.87
CA ARG A 258 10.51 -4.49 12.94
C ARG A 258 9.39 -4.81 11.92
N HIS A 259 8.43 -3.89 11.76
CA HIS A 259 7.35 -4.08 10.80
C HIS A 259 7.86 -4.15 9.35
N ASN A 260 8.93 -3.42 9.00
CA ASN A 260 9.55 -3.51 7.68
C ASN A 260 10.34 -4.80 7.49
N ALA A 261 10.97 -5.33 8.55
CA ALA A 261 11.57 -6.66 8.51
C ALA A 261 10.49 -7.75 8.28
N SER A 262 9.35 -7.65 8.95
CA SER A 262 8.20 -8.54 8.71
C SER A 262 7.64 -8.43 7.30
N ASN A 263 7.50 -7.19 6.79
CA ASN A 263 7.09 -6.93 5.40
C ASN A 263 8.06 -7.57 4.39
N ALA A 264 9.37 -7.48 4.65
CA ALA A 264 10.42 -8.05 3.81
C ALA A 264 10.38 -9.59 3.82
N LEU A 265 10.23 -10.20 4.99
CA LEU A 265 10.08 -11.65 5.11
C LEU A 265 8.86 -12.16 4.31
N GLY A 266 7.73 -11.46 4.42
CA GLY A 266 6.54 -11.75 3.64
C GLY A 266 6.73 -11.54 2.13
N ALA A 267 7.45 -10.49 1.73
CA ALA A 267 7.76 -10.23 0.32
C ALA A 267 8.67 -11.32 -0.27
N ILE A 268 9.66 -11.82 0.49
CA ILE A 268 10.49 -12.96 0.10
C ILE A 268 9.60 -14.19 -0.10
N ALA A 269 8.74 -14.53 0.88
CA ALA A 269 7.85 -15.68 0.80
C ALA A 269 6.93 -15.60 -0.44
N ALA A 270 6.42 -14.42 -0.74
CA ALA A 270 5.55 -14.18 -1.91
C ALA A 270 6.32 -14.28 -3.24
N ALA A 271 7.55 -13.77 -3.31
CA ALA A 271 8.41 -13.88 -4.49
C ALA A 271 8.83 -15.34 -4.74
N CYS A 272 9.15 -16.09 -3.68
CA CYS A 272 9.44 -17.53 -3.77
C CYS A 272 8.21 -18.34 -4.24
N ALA A 273 6.99 -17.92 -3.83
CA ALA A 273 5.75 -18.54 -4.33
C ALA A 273 5.53 -18.32 -5.83
N LEU A 274 6.14 -17.26 -6.41
CA LEU A 274 6.22 -16.99 -7.86
C LEU A 274 7.45 -17.63 -8.55
N GLY A 275 8.24 -18.44 -7.82
CA GLY A 275 9.36 -19.19 -8.36
C GLY A 275 10.69 -18.43 -8.42
N VAL A 276 10.86 -17.37 -7.63
CA VAL A 276 12.16 -16.75 -7.36
C VAL A 276 12.89 -17.61 -6.31
N SER A 277 14.19 -17.79 -6.43
CA SER A 277 14.97 -18.49 -5.40
C SER A 277 15.07 -17.67 -4.11
N LEU A 278 15.31 -18.34 -2.98
CA LEU A 278 15.48 -17.69 -1.68
C LEU A 278 16.67 -16.70 -1.71
N GLU A 279 17.77 -17.14 -2.30
CA GLU A 279 19.00 -16.33 -2.46
C GLU A 279 18.74 -15.04 -3.26
N GLU A 280 18.12 -15.16 -4.44
CA GLU A 280 17.80 -13.99 -5.27
C GLU A 280 16.84 -13.03 -4.58
N ALA A 281 15.80 -13.57 -3.92
CA ALA A 281 14.81 -12.75 -3.23
C ALA A 281 15.43 -11.98 -2.05
N ALA A 282 16.24 -12.65 -1.23
CA ALA A 282 16.95 -12.06 -0.09
C ALA A 282 17.97 -11.00 -0.57
N GLY A 283 18.82 -11.36 -1.55
CA GLY A 283 19.85 -10.46 -2.08
C GLY A 283 19.30 -9.20 -2.76
N ALA A 284 18.13 -9.27 -3.38
CA ALA A 284 17.49 -8.12 -4.02
C ALA A 284 17.13 -7.03 -3.00
N LEU A 285 16.71 -7.39 -1.80
CA LEU A 285 16.23 -6.45 -0.78
C LEU A 285 17.31 -5.54 -0.22
N ALA A 286 18.57 -5.90 -0.29
CA ALA A 286 19.68 -5.03 0.12
C ALA A 286 19.71 -3.70 -0.66
N ARG A 287 19.11 -3.66 -1.85
CA ARG A 287 19.02 -2.47 -2.71
C ARG A 287 17.61 -1.86 -2.77
N PHE A 288 16.72 -2.25 -1.87
CA PHE A 288 15.39 -1.66 -1.78
C PHE A 288 15.46 -0.29 -1.12
N GLU A 289 15.10 0.77 -1.83
CA GLU A 289 15.22 2.17 -1.38
C GLU A 289 13.98 2.66 -0.61
N GLY A 290 12.98 1.81 -0.43
CA GLY A 290 11.72 2.18 0.23
C GLY A 290 10.72 2.90 -0.68
N LEU A 291 9.72 3.48 -0.05
CA LEU A 291 8.63 4.21 -0.69
C LEU A 291 8.63 5.66 -0.19
N ARG A 292 8.15 6.58 -1.03
CA ARG A 292 7.88 7.94 -0.56
C ARG A 292 6.79 7.94 0.49
N ARG A 293 6.99 8.76 1.53
CA ARG A 293 6.06 8.93 2.65
C ARG A 293 5.80 7.63 3.43
N ARG A 294 6.80 6.76 3.56
CA ARG A 294 6.78 5.55 4.39
C ARG A 294 8.09 5.48 5.16
N LEU A 295 8.15 6.16 6.33
CA LEU A 295 9.38 6.41 7.09
C LEU A 295 10.51 6.93 6.18
N GLU A 296 10.15 7.80 5.24
CA GLU A 296 11.08 8.35 4.26
C GLU A 296 11.97 9.40 4.90
N THR A 297 13.27 9.16 4.95
CA THR A 297 14.24 10.21 5.30
C THR A 297 14.33 11.22 4.14
N ILE A 298 13.86 12.44 4.38
CA ILE A 298 13.90 13.55 3.42
C ILE A 298 15.28 14.16 3.40
N GLY A 299 15.95 14.24 4.55
CA GLY A 299 17.29 14.76 4.67
C GLY A 299 17.67 15.07 6.10
N THR A 300 18.96 15.39 6.29
CA THR A 300 19.53 15.81 7.59
C THR A 300 20.25 17.13 7.43
N ALA A 301 19.92 18.12 8.26
CA ALA A 301 20.57 19.42 8.30
C ALA A 301 20.67 19.92 9.74
N ALA A 302 21.81 20.50 10.10
CA ALA A 302 22.08 21.06 11.44
C ALA A 302 21.77 20.06 12.60
N GLY A 303 22.01 18.78 12.41
CA GLY A 303 21.73 17.74 13.40
C GLY A 303 20.25 17.33 13.52
N VAL A 304 19.38 17.84 12.64
CA VAL A 304 17.96 17.46 12.57
C VAL A 304 17.73 16.58 11.35
N THR A 305 17.21 15.38 11.55
CA THR A 305 16.75 14.50 10.48
C THR A 305 15.25 14.67 10.29
N VAL A 306 14.84 14.97 9.06
CA VAL A 306 13.43 15.11 8.68
C VAL A 306 12.96 13.79 8.05
N ILE A 307 11.87 13.23 8.62
CA ILE A 307 11.26 11.98 8.17
C ILE A 307 9.81 12.26 7.81
N ASP A 308 9.37 11.80 6.62
CA ASP A 308 7.98 11.87 6.17
C ASP A 308 7.35 10.48 6.23
N ASP A 309 6.23 10.39 6.93
CA ASP A 309 5.46 9.16 7.06
C ASP A 309 3.96 9.39 6.82
N PHE A 310 3.25 8.35 6.44
CA PHE A 310 1.81 8.37 6.19
C PHE A 310 1.02 7.62 7.27
N ALA A 311 1.58 7.48 8.46
CA ALA A 311 0.85 6.93 9.59
C ALA A 311 -0.38 7.80 9.91
N HIS A 312 -1.56 7.19 10.07
CA HIS A 312 -2.83 7.91 10.24
C HIS A 312 -3.85 7.17 11.11
N ASN A 313 -3.48 6.00 11.62
CA ASN A 313 -4.25 5.27 12.63
C ASN A 313 -3.31 4.86 13.79
N PRO A 314 -3.84 4.45 14.96
CA PRO A 314 -3.05 4.14 16.15
C PRO A 314 -1.92 3.15 15.88
N ASP A 315 -2.20 1.98 15.31
CA ASP A 315 -1.20 0.93 15.06
C ASP A 315 -0.01 1.42 14.20
N LYS A 316 -0.30 2.25 13.19
CA LYS A 316 0.74 2.81 12.32
C LYS A 316 1.58 3.85 13.06
N ILE A 317 0.95 4.67 13.91
CA ILE A 317 1.66 5.66 14.74
C ILE A 317 2.56 4.93 15.74
N ASP A 318 2.06 3.91 16.42
CA ASP A 318 2.84 3.12 17.36
C ASP A 318 4.06 2.48 16.70
N ALA A 319 3.89 1.88 15.52
CA ALA A 319 4.98 1.30 14.75
C ALA A 319 6.03 2.35 14.31
N THR A 320 5.57 3.55 13.91
CA THR A 320 6.44 4.67 13.53
C THR A 320 7.20 5.17 14.75
N LEU A 321 6.53 5.44 15.87
CA LEU A 321 7.16 5.91 17.11
C LEU A 321 8.17 4.90 17.63
N ALA A 322 7.82 3.61 17.67
CA ALA A 322 8.74 2.54 18.09
C ALA A 322 10.00 2.50 17.21
N THR A 323 9.85 2.71 15.91
CA THR A 323 10.99 2.77 14.99
C THR A 323 11.87 3.99 15.22
N LEU A 324 11.27 5.16 15.42
CA LEU A 324 11.99 6.41 15.65
C LEU A 324 12.71 6.43 17.00
N ARG A 325 12.18 5.72 18.01
CA ARG A 325 12.83 5.60 19.32
C ARG A 325 14.15 4.81 19.29
N ALA A 326 14.37 4.00 18.27
CA ALA A 326 15.68 3.35 18.09
C ALA A 326 16.78 4.37 17.68
N GLN A 327 16.41 5.59 17.27
CA GLN A 327 17.35 6.67 16.95
C GLN A 327 17.60 7.57 18.16
N PRO A 328 18.84 8.11 18.33
CA PRO A 328 19.13 9.03 19.41
C PRO A 328 18.45 10.39 19.17
N GLY A 329 18.09 11.07 20.25
CA GLY A 329 17.54 12.42 20.23
C GLY A 329 16.06 12.47 20.60
N ARG A 330 15.53 13.70 20.65
CA ARG A 330 14.11 13.97 20.89
C ARG A 330 13.33 13.99 19.59
N LEU A 331 12.04 13.68 19.67
CA LEU A 331 11.12 13.73 18.55
C LEU A 331 10.37 15.07 18.51
N LEU A 332 10.34 15.69 17.34
CA LEU A 332 9.49 16.81 17.01
C LEU A 332 8.50 16.34 15.96
N ILE A 333 7.26 16.12 16.34
CA ILE A 333 6.26 15.49 15.48
C ILE A 333 5.22 16.52 15.08
N MET A 334 4.96 16.60 13.78
CA MET A 334 3.77 17.27 13.24
C MET A 334 2.82 16.19 12.72
N PHE A 335 1.68 16.03 13.36
CA PHE A 335 0.65 15.08 12.93
C PHE A 335 -0.61 15.85 12.53
N GLN A 336 -0.95 15.84 11.24
CA GLN A 336 -2.19 16.39 10.75
C GLN A 336 -3.23 15.30 10.57
N PRO A 337 -4.33 15.30 11.33
CA PRO A 337 -5.40 14.32 11.16
C PRO A 337 -5.94 14.33 9.73
N HIS A 338 -6.15 13.14 9.16
CA HIS A 338 -6.50 12.99 7.74
C HIS A 338 -7.91 13.51 7.38
N GLY A 339 -8.73 13.80 8.39
CA GLY A 339 -10.07 14.37 8.24
C GLY A 339 -10.86 14.30 9.54
N TYR A 340 -11.97 14.99 9.60
CA TYR A 340 -12.85 15.07 10.78
C TYR A 340 -13.52 13.72 11.11
N GLY A 341 -13.92 12.95 10.10
CA GLY A 341 -14.55 11.64 10.32
C GLY A 341 -13.63 10.61 10.98
N PRO A 342 -12.41 10.35 10.46
CA PRO A 342 -11.44 9.51 11.13
C PRO A 342 -11.07 10.00 12.54
N LEU A 343 -10.89 11.30 12.73
CA LEU A 343 -10.59 11.87 14.05
C LEU A 343 -11.73 11.64 15.05
N ALA A 344 -12.98 11.79 14.63
CA ALA A 344 -14.13 11.54 15.49
C ALA A 344 -14.23 10.06 15.93
N LYS A 345 -13.74 9.13 15.12
CA LYS A 345 -13.78 7.68 15.41
C LYS A 345 -12.60 7.18 16.25
N MET A 346 -11.40 7.70 16.01
CA MET A 346 -10.14 7.15 16.55
C MET A 346 -9.35 8.20 17.36
N GLY A 347 -9.93 9.35 17.65
CA GLY A 347 -9.19 10.44 18.30
C GLY A 347 -8.61 10.06 19.65
N ASP A 348 -9.39 9.33 20.48
CA ASP A 348 -8.95 8.93 21.81
C ASP A 348 -7.82 7.91 21.75
N GLU A 349 -7.90 6.94 20.84
CA GLU A 349 -6.85 5.96 20.60
C GLU A 349 -5.58 6.62 20.04
N LEU A 350 -5.73 7.60 19.13
CA LEU A 350 -4.60 8.39 18.63
C LEU A 350 -3.92 9.18 19.75
N ALA A 351 -4.70 9.81 20.64
CA ALA A 351 -4.15 10.52 21.80
C ALA A 351 -3.38 9.57 22.72
N GLN A 352 -3.92 8.38 22.97
CA GLN A 352 -3.27 7.35 23.76
C GLN A 352 -1.95 6.89 23.13
N SER A 353 -1.92 6.58 21.82
CA SER A 353 -0.70 6.20 21.10
C SER A 353 0.41 7.25 21.24
N PHE A 354 0.07 8.54 21.10
CA PHE A 354 1.04 9.61 21.32
C PHE A 354 1.45 9.73 22.80
N ALA A 355 0.54 9.60 23.73
CA ALA A 355 0.84 9.70 25.17
C ALA A 355 1.79 8.59 25.63
N GLU A 356 1.63 7.38 25.10
CA GLU A 356 2.47 6.21 25.42
C GLU A 356 3.80 6.21 24.66
N GLY A 357 3.80 6.71 23.41
CA GLY A 357 4.96 6.67 22.52
C GLY A 357 5.92 7.85 22.68
N LEU A 358 5.54 8.97 23.33
CA LEU A 358 6.35 10.17 23.47
C LEU A 358 7.06 10.26 24.83
N ALA A 359 8.30 10.75 24.82
CA ALA A 359 9.05 11.07 26.01
C ALA A 359 8.77 12.53 26.48
N ALA A 360 9.18 12.87 27.69
CA ALA A 360 8.87 14.18 28.32
C ALA A 360 9.45 15.40 27.57
N ASP A 361 10.55 15.22 26.84
CA ASP A 361 11.22 16.27 26.07
C ASP A 361 10.78 16.33 24.60
N ASP A 362 9.95 15.39 24.14
CA ASP A 362 9.37 15.43 22.80
C ASP A 362 8.31 16.52 22.65
N ARG A 363 7.96 16.83 21.43
CA ARG A 363 6.90 17.79 21.12
C ARG A 363 6.01 17.26 20.01
N LEU A 364 4.71 17.35 20.24
CA LEU A 364 3.66 17.01 19.27
C LEU A 364 2.94 18.30 18.86
N TYR A 365 2.85 18.52 17.57
CA TYR A 365 2.10 19.61 16.95
C TYR A 365 0.92 19.02 16.18
N LEU A 366 -0.29 19.45 16.52
CA LEU A 366 -1.55 18.98 15.94
C LEU A 366 -2.26 20.12 15.22
N PRO A 367 -1.99 20.35 13.92
CA PRO A 367 -2.81 21.26 13.13
C PRO A 367 -4.21 20.69 12.92
N ASP A 368 -5.17 21.54 12.60
CA ASP A 368 -6.55 21.14 12.35
C ASP A 368 -6.66 20.09 11.24
N PRO A 369 -7.67 19.19 11.36
CA PRO A 369 -7.92 18.17 10.33
C PRO A 369 -8.11 18.77 8.95
N VAL A 370 -7.63 18.07 7.92
CA VAL A 370 -7.87 18.49 6.53
C VAL A 370 -9.35 18.33 6.21
N TYR A 371 -9.98 19.40 5.75
CA TYR A 371 -11.35 19.34 5.25
C TYR A 371 -11.35 19.03 3.75
N GLN A 372 -11.80 17.82 3.42
CA GLN A 372 -11.84 17.33 2.04
C GLN A 372 -13.13 17.72 1.29
N GLY A 373 -14.06 18.39 1.96
CA GLY A 373 -15.40 18.66 1.44
C GLY A 373 -16.41 17.56 1.80
N GLY A 374 -17.62 17.65 1.27
CA GLY A 374 -18.72 16.70 1.50
C GLY A 374 -19.58 17.04 2.73
N THR A 375 -20.32 16.05 3.21
CA THR A 375 -21.31 16.18 4.30
C THR A 375 -20.75 15.84 5.68
N VAL A 376 -19.43 15.70 5.81
CA VAL A 376 -18.80 15.34 7.09
C VAL A 376 -18.91 16.52 8.07
N GLU A 377 -19.51 16.26 9.24
CA GLU A 377 -19.61 17.22 10.32
C GLU A 377 -18.23 17.52 10.91
N ARG A 378 -17.93 18.82 11.14
CA ARG A 378 -16.68 19.27 11.76
C ARG A 378 -16.83 19.32 13.29
N SER A 379 -17.18 18.18 13.88
CA SER A 379 -17.55 18.09 15.29
C SER A 379 -16.35 18.03 16.25
N ARG A 380 -15.14 17.75 15.76
CA ARG A 380 -13.95 17.57 16.60
C ARG A 380 -12.72 18.19 15.91
N GLY A 381 -12.15 19.23 16.50
CA GLY A 381 -10.91 19.88 16.05
C GLY A 381 -9.67 19.24 16.68
N SER A 382 -8.53 19.90 16.57
CA SER A 382 -7.24 19.45 17.17
C SER A 382 -7.07 19.87 18.63
N ASP A 383 -8.06 20.48 19.22
CA ASP A 383 -8.11 20.98 20.60
C ASP A 383 -8.76 19.98 21.60
N TRP A 384 -8.94 18.71 21.16
CA TRP A 384 -9.50 17.60 21.95
C TRP A 384 -8.49 16.96 22.91
#